data_b0a0a6fa8690786da695c59637ed02f9
#
_entry.id   b0a0a6fa8690786da695c59637ed02f9
#
_cell.length_a   1.000
_cell.length_b   1.000
_cell.length_c   1.000
_cell.angle_alpha   90.00
_cell.angle_beta   90.00
_cell.angle_gamma   90.00
#
_symmetry.space_group_name_H-M   'P 1'
#
loop_
_entity.id
_entity.type
_entity.pdbx_description
1 polymer ?
#
loop_
_entity_poly.entity_id
_entity_poly.type
_entity_poly.pdbx_seq_one_letter_code
_entity_poly.pdbx_strand_id
1 'polypeptide(L)'
;SDDGHGVEGGEDAVPASRQTLLARFLHPSDSRLWRRLALRRRGGPAADLQRATGMAPWFLSEMERLAQLEHRMRVEGQALTDETLVLAKRACFSDHDIGAVTGITTEDIRSRRHGFGLRPGFAMLDTCAAEFAAETPYCYATYAAAGSEPEAPPVDRPASLVIGSGPVRIGQAIEFDYCAVQAAQTLRTDGASAVMINSNPETVSTDFDASSRLYFEPL
;
A
#
# COMPACT_ATOMS: atom_id res chain seq x y z
N SER A 1 -19.24 -0.48 -13.16
CA SER A 1 -18.44 0.72 -13.39
C SER A 1 -17.11 0.50 -12.70
N ASP A 2 -16.17 0.21 -13.55
CA ASP A 2 -14.83 -0.30 -13.31
C ASP A 2 -13.89 0.91 -13.20
N ASP A 3 -13.64 1.38 -12.00
CA ASP A 3 -12.66 2.42 -11.72
C ASP A 3 -11.43 1.80 -11.03
N GLY A 4 -10.88 0.77 -11.67
CA GLY A 4 -9.57 0.23 -11.35
C GLY A 4 -8.49 1.29 -11.62
N HIS A 5 -8.04 2.00 -10.60
CA HIS A 5 -6.80 2.76 -10.66
C HIS A 5 -5.60 1.81 -10.64
N GLY A 6 -5.48 1.02 -11.70
CA GLY A 6 -4.26 0.31 -12.02
C GLY A 6 -3.17 1.32 -12.41
N VAL A 7 -1.93 0.94 -12.21
CA VAL A 7 -0.69 1.66 -12.57
C VAL A 7 -0.60 2.02 -14.07
N GLU A 8 -1.59 1.72 -14.86
CA GLU A 8 -1.80 2.21 -16.22
C GLU A 8 -2.35 3.64 -16.23
N GLY A 9 -1.58 4.57 -15.67
CA GLY A 9 -1.81 5.98 -15.98
C GLY A 9 -1.63 6.18 -17.48
N GLY A 10 -2.71 6.51 -18.18
CA GLY A 10 -2.80 6.65 -19.62
C GLY A 10 -1.85 7.66 -20.30
N GLU A 11 -0.72 8.00 -19.67
CA GLU A 11 0.36 8.81 -20.22
C GLU A 11 1.49 7.98 -20.87
N ASP A 12 1.54 6.67 -20.69
CA ASP A 12 2.52 5.81 -21.36
C ASP A 12 2.13 5.45 -22.81
N ALA A 13 0.94 5.77 -23.24
CA ALA A 13 0.44 5.48 -24.59
C ALA A 13 1.09 6.33 -25.72
N VAL A 14 1.77 7.42 -25.39
CA VAL A 14 2.53 8.23 -26.35
C VAL A 14 4.01 8.18 -25.97
N PRO A 15 4.91 7.82 -26.91
CA PRO A 15 6.34 7.80 -26.60
C PRO A 15 6.87 9.22 -26.41
N ALA A 16 6.69 9.76 -25.21
CA ALA A 16 7.24 11.04 -24.84
C ALA A 16 8.77 10.98 -24.81
N SER A 17 9.44 11.98 -25.39
CA SER A 17 10.89 12.04 -25.34
C SER A 17 11.38 12.14 -23.88
N ARG A 18 12.62 11.71 -23.61
CA ARG A 18 13.25 11.85 -22.29
C ARG A 18 13.22 13.29 -21.77
N GLN A 19 13.39 14.29 -22.66
CA GLN A 19 13.32 15.71 -22.32
C GLN A 19 11.90 16.12 -21.89
N THR A 20 10.88 15.64 -22.60
CA THR A 20 9.48 15.90 -22.25
C THR A 20 9.12 15.33 -20.89
N LEU A 21 9.56 14.09 -20.59
CA LEU A 21 9.35 13.46 -19.28
C LEU A 21 10.10 14.19 -18.16
N LEU A 22 11.32 14.64 -18.42
CA LEU A 22 12.08 15.43 -17.47
C LEU A 22 11.39 16.77 -17.16
N ALA A 23 10.94 17.49 -18.18
CA ALA A 23 10.22 18.75 -18.01
C ALA A 23 8.92 18.56 -17.22
N ARG A 24 8.14 17.51 -17.52
CA ARG A 24 6.92 17.16 -16.78
C ARG A 24 7.22 16.74 -15.33
N PHE A 25 8.31 16.03 -15.09
CA PHE A 25 8.73 15.65 -13.74
C PHE A 25 9.17 16.85 -12.91
N LEU A 26 9.83 17.83 -13.50
CA LEU A 26 10.29 19.04 -12.80
C LEU A 26 9.11 19.91 -12.34
N HIS A 27 7.98 19.84 -13.03
CA HIS A 27 6.78 20.55 -12.63
C HIS A 27 6.09 19.86 -11.44
N PRO A 28 5.90 20.53 -10.29
CA PRO A 28 5.17 19.96 -9.15
C PRO A 28 3.74 19.60 -9.53
N SER A 29 3.33 18.35 -9.27
CA SER A 29 1.99 17.85 -9.52
C SER A 29 1.76 16.56 -8.70
N ASP A 30 0.51 16.13 -8.59
CA ASP A 30 0.08 14.88 -7.98
C ASP A 30 0.67 13.64 -8.66
N SER A 31 0.83 13.70 -9.99
CA SER A 31 1.40 12.61 -10.80
C SER A 31 2.94 12.60 -10.88
N ARG A 32 3.62 13.48 -10.14
CA ARG A 32 5.08 13.64 -10.21
C ARG A 32 5.86 12.35 -9.92
N LEU A 33 5.41 11.54 -8.94
CA LEU A 33 6.04 10.26 -8.59
C LEU A 33 5.99 9.27 -9.76
N TRP A 34 4.86 9.16 -10.42
CA TRP A 34 4.68 8.26 -11.57
C TRP A 34 5.53 8.68 -12.75
N ARG A 35 5.60 9.99 -13.02
CA ARG A 35 6.49 10.55 -14.06
C ARG A 35 7.95 10.26 -13.78
N ARG A 36 8.36 10.25 -12.51
CA ARG A 36 9.71 9.87 -12.09
C ARG A 36 10.00 8.40 -12.41
N LEU A 37 9.10 7.49 -12.08
CA LEU A 37 9.23 6.08 -12.41
C LEU A 37 9.30 5.87 -13.93
N ALA A 38 8.42 6.52 -14.70
CA ALA A 38 8.43 6.49 -16.16
C ALA A 38 9.76 7.01 -16.76
N LEU A 39 10.32 8.09 -16.21
CA LEU A 39 11.62 8.62 -16.61
C LEU A 39 12.75 7.62 -16.31
N ARG A 40 12.66 6.93 -15.17
CA ARG A 40 13.66 5.94 -14.76
C ARG A 40 13.65 4.70 -15.65
N ARG A 41 12.48 4.21 -16.01
CA ARG A 41 12.29 3.13 -16.98
C ARG A 41 12.98 3.43 -18.32
N ARG A 42 13.17 4.72 -18.65
CA ARG A 42 13.83 5.21 -19.87
C ARG A 42 15.30 5.65 -19.66
N GLY A 43 15.91 5.25 -18.54
CA GLY A 43 17.35 5.47 -18.28
C GLY A 43 17.73 6.89 -17.84
N GLY A 44 16.80 7.65 -17.23
CA GLY A 44 17.09 9.00 -16.73
C GLY A 44 18.08 9.00 -15.54
N PRO A 45 19.13 9.88 -15.50
CA PRO A 45 20.12 9.90 -14.44
C PRO A 45 19.55 10.46 -13.13
N ALA A 46 19.85 9.77 -12.00
CA ALA A 46 19.37 10.17 -10.68
C ALA A 46 20.01 11.47 -10.15
N ALA A 47 21.30 11.69 -10.41
CA ALA A 47 22.04 12.83 -9.90
C ALA A 47 21.55 14.18 -10.42
N ASP A 48 21.11 14.24 -11.68
CA ASP A 48 20.58 15.48 -12.27
C ASP A 48 19.22 15.84 -11.68
N LEU A 49 18.45 14.83 -11.27
CA LEU A 49 17.13 15.01 -10.69
C LEU A 49 17.18 15.60 -9.28
N GLN A 50 18.16 15.20 -8.46
CA GLN A 50 18.36 15.79 -7.14
C GLN A 50 18.64 17.29 -7.23
N ARG A 51 19.57 17.69 -8.08
CA ARG A 51 19.91 19.11 -8.28
C ARG A 51 18.76 19.93 -8.81
N ALA A 52 17.97 19.35 -9.72
CA ALA A 52 16.86 20.05 -10.37
C ALA A 52 15.60 20.15 -9.50
N THR A 53 15.39 19.25 -8.54
CA THR A 53 14.13 19.15 -7.78
C THR A 53 14.26 19.46 -6.29
N GLY A 54 15.47 19.42 -5.73
CA GLY A 54 15.69 19.49 -4.28
C GLY A 54 15.18 18.28 -3.49
N MET A 55 14.74 17.20 -4.16
CA MET A 55 14.28 15.97 -3.47
C MET A 55 15.43 15.33 -2.71
N ALA A 56 15.18 14.89 -1.47
CA ALA A 56 16.19 14.20 -0.70
C ALA A 56 16.66 12.92 -1.42
N PRO A 57 17.98 12.63 -1.38
CA PRO A 57 18.58 11.48 -2.09
C PRO A 57 17.92 10.15 -1.73
N TRP A 58 17.47 9.99 -0.49
CA TRP A 58 16.82 8.78 -0.01
C TRP A 58 15.57 8.43 -0.83
N PHE A 59 14.67 9.40 -1.09
CA PHE A 59 13.47 9.15 -1.90
C PHE A 59 13.83 8.76 -3.35
N LEU A 60 14.86 9.39 -3.90
CA LEU A 60 15.31 9.08 -5.25
C LEU A 60 15.92 7.66 -5.33
N SER A 61 16.63 7.22 -4.28
CA SER A 61 17.17 5.87 -4.20
C SER A 61 16.08 4.80 -4.03
N GLU A 62 15.03 5.08 -3.25
CA GLU A 62 13.90 4.15 -3.10
C GLU A 62 13.13 3.98 -4.43
N MET A 63 12.88 5.08 -5.14
CA MET A 63 12.27 5.01 -6.49
C MET A 63 13.15 4.23 -7.47
N GLU A 64 14.48 4.38 -7.36
CA GLU A 64 15.44 3.62 -8.15
C GLU A 64 15.31 2.12 -7.88
N ARG A 65 15.29 1.74 -6.60
CA ARG A 65 15.12 0.35 -6.16
C ARG A 65 13.83 -0.27 -6.71
N LEU A 66 12.71 0.46 -6.65
CA LEU A 66 11.44 0.01 -7.21
C LEU A 66 11.51 -0.19 -8.73
N ALA A 67 12.12 0.75 -9.45
CA ALA A 67 12.27 0.66 -10.92
C ALA A 67 13.20 -0.50 -11.33
N GLN A 68 14.25 -0.76 -10.58
CA GLN A 68 15.14 -1.90 -10.81
C GLN A 68 14.44 -3.23 -10.56
N LEU A 69 13.64 -3.32 -9.51
CA LEU A 69 12.86 -4.53 -9.20
C LEU A 69 11.80 -4.78 -10.28
N GLU A 70 11.10 -3.74 -10.74
CA GLU A 70 10.16 -3.85 -11.86
C GLU A 70 10.87 -4.30 -13.13
N HIS A 71 12.06 -3.76 -13.43
CA HIS A 71 12.87 -4.19 -14.57
C HIS A 71 13.26 -5.66 -14.45
N ARG A 72 13.70 -6.10 -13.27
CA ARG A 72 14.03 -7.51 -12.99
C ARG A 72 12.82 -8.40 -13.26
N MET A 73 11.64 -8.07 -12.73
CA MET A 73 10.40 -8.82 -12.99
C MET A 73 10.08 -8.89 -14.49
N ARG A 74 10.24 -7.79 -15.21
CA ARG A 74 9.98 -7.74 -16.67
C ARG A 74 10.96 -8.63 -17.46
N VAL A 75 12.24 -8.66 -17.08
CA VAL A 75 13.26 -9.50 -17.71
C VAL A 75 13.00 -10.99 -17.42
N GLU A 76 12.64 -11.33 -16.18
CA GLU A 76 12.31 -12.70 -15.82
C GLU A 76 10.98 -13.15 -16.47
N GLY A 77 10.02 -12.23 -16.66
CA GLY A 77 8.74 -12.52 -17.32
C GLY A 77 8.04 -13.73 -16.70
N GLN A 78 7.61 -14.67 -17.52
CA GLN A 78 6.94 -15.90 -17.08
C GLN A 78 7.87 -16.87 -16.31
N ALA A 79 9.19 -16.67 -16.39
CA ALA A 79 10.19 -17.39 -15.59
C ALA A 79 10.48 -16.72 -14.24
N LEU A 80 9.59 -15.85 -13.76
CA LEU A 80 9.71 -15.14 -12.47
C LEU A 80 10.18 -16.10 -11.38
N THR A 81 11.25 -15.77 -10.67
CA THR A 81 11.76 -16.58 -9.57
C THR A 81 10.99 -16.34 -8.27
N ASP A 82 10.96 -17.33 -7.35
CA ASP A 82 10.32 -17.14 -6.04
C ASP A 82 11.02 -16.05 -5.22
N GLU A 83 12.34 -15.93 -5.36
CA GLU A 83 13.13 -14.85 -4.74
C GLU A 83 12.63 -13.47 -5.20
N THR A 84 12.50 -13.28 -6.51
CA THR A 84 12.00 -12.01 -7.06
C THR A 84 10.55 -11.75 -6.66
N LEU A 85 9.70 -12.78 -6.59
CA LEU A 85 8.33 -12.65 -6.10
C LEU A 85 8.29 -12.20 -4.64
N VAL A 86 9.12 -12.78 -3.76
CA VAL A 86 9.24 -12.34 -2.35
C VAL A 86 9.66 -10.88 -2.26
N LEU A 87 10.70 -10.49 -3.02
CA LEU A 87 11.19 -9.09 -3.05
C LEU A 87 10.10 -8.13 -3.54
N ALA A 88 9.35 -8.50 -4.59
CA ALA A 88 8.25 -7.70 -5.10
C ALA A 88 7.13 -7.51 -4.06
N LYS A 89 6.74 -8.58 -3.37
CA LYS A 89 5.72 -8.49 -2.30
C LYS A 89 6.20 -7.62 -1.14
N ARG A 90 7.46 -7.75 -0.72
CA ARG A 90 8.06 -6.88 0.31
C ARG A 90 8.18 -5.42 -0.12
N ALA A 91 8.27 -5.17 -1.42
CA ALA A 91 8.24 -3.82 -2.00
C ALA A 91 6.82 -3.31 -2.31
N CYS A 92 5.78 -3.99 -1.78
CA CYS A 92 4.37 -3.65 -1.89
C CYS A 92 3.75 -3.76 -3.29
N PHE A 93 4.38 -4.48 -4.24
CA PHE A 93 3.72 -4.79 -5.50
C PHE A 93 2.53 -5.72 -5.25
N SER A 94 1.37 -5.39 -5.81
CA SER A 94 0.20 -6.27 -5.78
C SER A 94 0.40 -7.51 -6.67
N ASP A 95 -0.41 -8.55 -6.47
CA ASP A 95 -0.39 -9.71 -7.36
C ASP A 95 -0.78 -9.30 -8.80
N HIS A 96 -1.67 -8.30 -8.93
CA HIS A 96 -2.05 -7.71 -10.21
C HIS A 96 -0.88 -6.99 -10.89
N ASP A 97 -0.15 -6.11 -10.16
CA ASP A 97 0.97 -5.36 -10.74
C ASP A 97 2.10 -6.29 -11.20
N ILE A 98 2.39 -7.33 -10.41
CA ILE A 98 3.38 -8.35 -10.77
C ILE A 98 2.92 -9.05 -12.05
N GLY A 99 1.63 -9.41 -12.13
CA GLY A 99 1.04 -10.03 -13.32
C GLY A 99 1.13 -9.15 -14.56
N ALA A 100 0.80 -7.86 -14.43
CA ALA A 100 0.89 -6.89 -15.54
C ALA A 100 2.33 -6.72 -16.07
N VAL A 101 3.33 -6.84 -15.20
CA VAL A 101 4.76 -6.72 -15.59
C VAL A 101 5.32 -8.00 -16.18
N THR A 102 4.91 -9.18 -15.67
CA THR A 102 5.50 -10.49 -16.01
C THR A 102 4.73 -11.26 -17.09
N GLY A 103 3.44 -10.93 -17.30
CA GLY A 103 2.53 -11.70 -18.14
C GLY A 103 1.99 -12.97 -17.46
N ILE A 104 2.22 -13.17 -16.16
CA ILE A 104 1.64 -14.25 -15.36
C ILE A 104 0.26 -13.78 -14.86
N THR A 105 -0.72 -14.69 -14.79
CA THR A 105 -2.04 -14.29 -14.26
C THR A 105 -1.98 -13.95 -12.77
N THR A 106 -2.81 -13.02 -12.33
CA THR A 106 -2.93 -12.65 -10.90
C THR A 106 -3.20 -13.86 -10.02
N GLU A 107 -4.03 -14.80 -10.50
CA GLU A 107 -4.39 -16.01 -9.79
C GLU A 107 -3.20 -16.99 -9.66
N ASP A 108 -2.41 -17.14 -10.70
CA ASP A 108 -1.20 -17.99 -10.66
C ASP A 108 -0.16 -17.41 -9.68
N ILE A 109 0.03 -16.09 -9.66
CA ILE A 109 0.91 -15.42 -8.70
C ILE A 109 0.41 -15.65 -7.27
N ARG A 110 -0.90 -15.47 -7.04
CA ARG A 110 -1.53 -15.71 -5.74
C ARG A 110 -1.35 -17.17 -5.31
N SER A 111 -1.68 -18.10 -6.18
CA SER A 111 -1.56 -19.54 -5.90
C SER A 111 -0.12 -19.92 -5.61
N ARG A 112 0.82 -19.41 -6.39
CA ARG A 112 2.24 -19.66 -6.22
C ARG A 112 2.75 -19.16 -4.87
N ARG A 113 2.51 -17.90 -4.50
CA ARG A 113 2.96 -17.37 -3.20
C ARG A 113 2.31 -18.07 -2.01
N HIS A 114 1.03 -18.49 -2.14
CA HIS A 114 0.38 -19.30 -1.11
C HIS A 114 1.00 -20.70 -1.01
N GLY A 115 1.40 -21.29 -2.13
CA GLY A 115 2.01 -22.63 -2.17
C GLY A 115 3.30 -22.73 -1.35
N PHE A 116 4.11 -21.68 -1.29
CA PHE A 116 5.29 -21.64 -0.41
C PHE A 116 5.09 -20.81 0.87
N GLY A 117 3.83 -20.54 1.25
CA GLY A 117 3.47 -19.93 2.53
C GLY A 117 3.71 -18.41 2.63
N LEU A 118 3.96 -17.70 1.53
CA LEU A 118 4.16 -16.25 1.55
C LEU A 118 2.82 -15.53 1.77
N ARG A 119 2.59 -15.12 3.01
CA ARG A 119 1.44 -14.33 3.44
C ARG A 119 1.94 -13.09 4.19
N PRO A 120 1.19 -11.97 4.18
CA PRO A 120 1.56 -10.83 5.01
C PRO A 120 1.47 -11.22 6.48
N GLY A 121 2.35 -10.66 7.28
CA GLY A 121 2.20 -10.60 8.73
C GLY A 121 1.48 -9.30 9.13
N PHE A 122 1.09 -9.20 10.41
CA PHE A 122 0.48 -8.00 10.96
C PHE A 122 1.42 -7.35 11.96
N ALA A 123 1.67 -6.07 11.78
CA ALA A 123 2.48 -5.24 12.66
C ALA A 123 1.63 -4.15 13.31
N MET A 124 2.08 -3.64 14.45
CA MET A 124 1.47 -2.50 15.13
C MET A 124 2.17 -1.20 14.75
N LEU A 125 1.38 -0.12 14.66
CA LEU A 125 1.92 1.21 14.46
C LEU A 125 2.41 1.75 15.81
N ASP A 126 3.72 2.00 15.92
CA ASP A 126 4.30 2.70 17.07
C ASP A 126 4.05 4.20 16.95
N THR A 127 3.14 4.73 17.76
CA THR A 127 2.83 6.16 17.80
C THR A 127 3.68 6.94 18.81
N CYS A 128 4.57 6.26 19.52
CA CYS A 128 5.39 6.83 20.60
C CYS A 128 6.89 6.88 20.27
N ALA A 129 7.29 6.63 19.03
CA ALA A 129 8.67 6.64 18.55
C ALA A 129 9.63 5.80 19.43
N ALA A 130 9.16 4.67 19.94
CA ALA A 130 9.84 3.76 20.87
C ALA A 130 10.26 4.39 22.22
N GLU A 131 9.78 5.59 22.56
CA GLU A 131 10.00 6.19 23.88
C GLU A 131 9.16 5.51 24.98
N PHE A 132 7.98 5.04 24.62
CA PHE A 132 7.06 4.30 25.49
C PHE A 132 6.44 3.15 24.71
N ALA A 133 5.92 2.13 25.42
CA ALA A 133 5.10 1.11 24.77
C ALA A 133 3.83 1.74 24.19
N ALA A 134 3.62 1.58 22.88
CA ALA A 134 2.42 2.06 22.24
C ALA A 134 1.22 1.18 22.62
N GLU A 135 0.20 1.78 23.22
CA GLU A 135 -1.06 1.09 23.61
C GLU A 135 -2.17 1.27 22.56
N THR A 136 -1.83 1.82 21.40
CA THR A 136 -2.79 2.06 20.32
C THR A 136 -3.17 0.76 19.62
N PRO A 137 -4.47 0.56 19.29
CA PRO A 137 -4.93 -0.64 18.61
C PRO A 137 -4.65 -0.64 17.10
N TYR A 138 -3.70 0.14 16.61
CA TYR A 138 -3.42 0.39 15.21
C TYR A 138 -2.54 -0.71 14.61
N CYS A 139 -3.09 -1.42 13.63
CA CYS A 139 -2.42 -2.51 12.94
C CYS A 139 -2.42 -2.30 11.43
N TYR A 140 -1.46 -2.94 10.76
CA TYR A 140 -1.39 -2.97 9.30
C TYR A 140 -0.78 -4.29 8.83
N ALA A 141 -1.15 -4.72 7.63
CA ALA A 141 -0.55 -5.89 7.00
C ALA A 141 0.74 -5.51 6.26
N THR A 142 1.76 -6.33 6.38
CA THR A 142 3.02 -6.12 5.65
C THR A 142 3.72 -7.43 5.31
N TYR A 143 4.28 -7.52 4.11
CA TYR A 143 5.12 -8.65 3.73
C TYR A 143 6.54 -8.57 4.34
N ALA A 144 6.92 -7.43 4.92
CA ALA A 144 8.14 -7.35 5.72
C ALA A 144 8.06 -8.24 6.97
N ALA A 145 6.87 -8.39 7.55
CA ALA A 145 6.58 -9.26 8.70
C ALA A 145 6.08 -10.67 8.28
N ALA A 146 6.24 -11.07 7.01
CA ALA A 146 5.84 -12.40 6.54
C ALA A 146 6.60 -13.50 7.29
N GLY A 147 5.86 -14.42 7.90
CA GLY A 147 6.44 -15.51 8.70
C GLY A 147 6.82 -15.16 10.14
N SER A 148 6.60 -13.90 10.56
CA SER A 148 6.75 -13.48 11.96
C SER A 148 5.46 -13.73 12.75
N GLU A 149 5.58 -13.89 14.06
CA GLU A 149 4.41 -13.86 14.95
C GLU A 149 3.74 -12.48 14.89
N PRO A 150 2.40 -12.42 14.87
CA PRO A 150 1.68 -11.14 14.89
C PRO A 150 2.05 -10.33 16.14
N GLU A 151 2.39 -9.05 15.96
CA GLU A 151 2.68 -8.14 17.09
C GLU A 151 1.44 -7.90 17.96
N ALA A 152 0.25 -8.05 17.38
CA ALA A 152 -1.01 -7.95 18.10
C ALA A 152 -1.69 -9.33 18.20
N PRO A 153 -2.02 -9.82 19.39
CA PRO A 153 -2.76 -11.05 19.55
C PRO A 153 -4.18 -10.90 18.95
N PRO A 154 -4.83 -12.01 18.58
CA PRO A 154 -6.24 -11.98 18.20
C PRO A 154 -7.10 -11.33 19.28
N VAL A 155 -8.16 -10.62 18.86
CA VAL A 155 -9.15 -10.07 19.80
C VAL A 155 -10.01 -11.18 20.42
N ASP A 156 -10.58 -10.90 21.59
CA ASP A 156 -11.51 -11.81 22.27
C ASP A 156 -12.78 -12.03 21.45
N ARG A 157 -13.34 -13.23 21.57
CA ARG A 157 -14.62 -13.56 20.93
C ARG A 157 -15.77 -13.41 21.92
N PRO A 158 -16.99 -13.03 21.44
CA PRO A 158 -17.37 -12.80 20.04
C PRO A 158 -16.73 -11.55 19.45
N ALA A 159 -16.37 -11.57 18.17
CA ALA A 159 -15.77 -10.46 17.45
C ALA A 159 -16.50 -10.23 16.12
N SER A 160 -16.68 -8.97 15.77
CA SER A 160 -17.30 -8.55 14.51
C SER A 160 -16.38 -7.58 13.76
N LEU A 161 -16.28 -7.73 12.45
CA LEU A 161 -15.55 -6.81 11.57
C LEU A 161 -16.48 -5.70 11.09
N VAL A 162 -16.08 -4.46 11.30
CA VAL A 162 -16.73 -3.26 10.78
C VAL A 162 -15.85 -2.69 9.68
N ILE A 163 -16.37 -2.61 8.46
CA ILE A 163 -15.67 -2.06 7.31
C ILE A 163 -16.02 -0.57 7.22
N GLY A 164 -15.01 0.28 7.30
CA GLY A 164 -15.15 1.73 7.19
C GLY A 164 -15.42 2.17 5.75
N SER A 165 -15.65 3.47 5.57
CA SER A 165 -16.01 4.06 4.27
C SER A 165 -14.85 4.42 3.36
N GLY A 166 -13.62 4.28 3.86
CA GLY A 166 -12.42 4.71 3.11
C GLY A 166 -12.24 6.23 3.06
N PRO A 167 -11.54 6.75 2.04
CA PRO A 167 -11.31 8.18 1.90
C PRO A 167 -12.62 8.97 1.73
N VAL A 168 -12.69 10.14 2.35
CA VAL A 168 -13.80 11.08 2.17
C VAL A 168 -13.85 11.55 0.72
N ARG A 169 -15.03 11.53 0.12
CA ARG A 169 -15.29 11.96 -1.26
C ARG A 169 -16.29 13.10 -1.27
N ILE A 170 -16.29 13.89 -2.34
CA ILE A 170 -17.34 14.90 -2.55
C ILE A 170 -18.70 14.18 -2.64
N GLY A 171 -19.66 14.57 -1.80
CA GLY A 171 -20.98 13.92 -1.69
C GLY A 171 -21.03 12.68 -0.79
N GLN A 172 -19.90 12.26 -0.23
CA GLN A 172 -19.79 11.23 0.80
C GLN A 172 -18.98 11.79 1.95
N ALA A 173 -19.61 12.37 2.91
CA ALA A 173 -18.95 13.01 4.04
C ALA A 173 -18.88 12.09 5.27
N ILE A 174 -18.65 12.70 6.40
CA ILE A 174 -18.45 12.08 7.71
C ILE A 174 -19.63 11.21 8.18
N GLU A 175 -20.83 11.40 7.63
CA GLU A 175 -22.02 10.61 7.97
C GLU A 175 -21.85 9.11 7.74
N PHE A 176 -21.08 8.71 6.73
CA PHE A 176 -20.79 7.28 6.50
C PHE A 176 -19.82 6.74 7.55
N ASP A 177 -18.86 7.54 7.96
CA ASP A 177 -17.93 7.18 9.03
C ASP A 177 -18.65 7.11 10.38
N TYR A 178 -19.61 8.01 10.62
CA TYR A 178 -20.47 7.98 11.82
C TYR A 178 -21.23 6.66 11.96
N CYS A 179 -21.74 6.08 10.87
CA CYS A 179 -22.40 4.78 10.91
C CYS A 179 -21.44 3.68 11.36
N ALA A 180 -20.19 3.69 10.89
CA ALA A 180 -19.17 2.74 11.30
C ALA A 180 -18.81 2.87 12.80
N VAL A 181 -18.69 4.11 13.29
CA VAL A 181 -18.47 4.39 14.72
C VAL A 181 -19.62 3.88 15.58
N GLN A 182 -20.88 4.16 15.19
CA GLN A 182 -22.06 3.70 15.93
C GLN A 182 -22.17 2.17 15.94
N ALA A 183 -21.86 1.51 14.84
CA ALA A 183 -21.82 0.05 14.78
C ALA A 183 -20.75 -0.52 15.73
N ALA A 184 -19.54 0.03 15.72
CA ALA A 184 -18.45 -0.41 16.61
C ALA A 184 -18.81 -0.19 18.10
N GLN A 185 -19.39 0.95 18.44
CA GLN A 185 -19.82 1.26 19.81
C GLN A 185 -20.93 0.32 20.29
N THR A 186 -21.92 0.04 19.43
CA THR A 186 -23.02 -0.90 19.76
C THR A 186 -22.46 -2.29 20.02
N LEU A 187 -21.60 -2.80 19.15
CA LEU A 187 -20.96 -4.11 19.33
C LEU A 187 -20.19 -4.20 20.66
N ARG A 188 -19.43 -3.17 21.00
CA ARG A 188 -18.68 -3.13 22.26
C ARG A 188 -19.59 -3.05 23.49
N THR A 189 -20.70 -2.32 23.39
CA THR A 189 -21.72 -2.24 24.46
C THR A 189 -22.37 -3.59 24.69
N ASP A 190 -22.58 -4.37 23.62
CA ASP A 190 -23.16 -5.71 23.68
C ASP A 190 -22.12 -6.78 24.09
N GLY A 191 -20.89 -6.39 24.44
CA GLY A 191 -19.84 -7.28 24.94
C GLY A 191 -19.07 -8.00 23.82
N ALA A 192 -19.18 -7.58 22.57
CA ALA A 192 -18.39 -8.10 21.46
C ALA A 192 -17.17 -7.22 21.17
N SER A 193 -16.07 -7.82 20.70
CA SER A 193 -14.94 -7.07 20.16
C SER A 193 -15.30 -6.50 18.79
N ALA A 194 -15.19 -5.18 18.63
CA ALA A 194 -15.34 -4.50 17.35
C ALA A 194 -13.98 -4.34 16.67
N VAL A 195 -13.77 -5.02 15.55
CA VAL A 195 -12.57 -4.88 14.73
C VAL A 195 -12.90 -3.95 13.58
N MET A 196 -12.23 -2.81 13.51
CA MET A 196 -12.39 -1.82 12.44
C MET A 196 -11.35 -2.05 11.35
N ILE A 197 -11.75 -1.91 10.09
CA ILE A 197 -10.84 -1.79 8.96
C ILE A 197 -11.16 -0.52 8.17
N ASN A 198 -10.17 0.33 7.96
CA ASN A 198 -10.33 1.56 7.20
C ASN A 198 -8.98 2.00 6.59
N SER A 199 -9.02 2.61 5.42
CA SER A 199 -7.85 3.16 4.75
C SER A 199 -7.61 4.66 5.04
N ASN A 200 -8.59 5.35 5.64
CA ASN A 200 -8.48 6.78 5.98
C ASN A 200 -7.97 6.94 7.42
N PRO A 201 -6.76 7.49 7.65
CA PRO A 201 -6.22 7.68 9.00
C PRO A 201 -6.77 8.93 9.70
N GLU A 202 -7.51 9.79 9.01
CA GLU A 202 -7.95 11.11 9.47
C GLU A 202 -9.48 11.17 9.64
N THR A 203 -10.06 10.15 10.29
CA THR A 203 -11.52 10.10 10.49
C THR A 203 -11.86 9.50 11.84
N VAL A 204 -13.09 9.73 12.34
CA VAL A 204 -13.51 9.38 13.71
C VAL A 204 -13.50 7.87 13.95
N SER A 205 -13.80 7.05 12.94
CA SER A 205 -13.76 5.57 13.08
C SER A 205 -12.35 5.02 13.28
N THR A 206 -11.33 5.82 12.96
CA THR A 206 -9.91 5.46 13.14
C THR A 206 -9.29 6.09 14.40
N ASP A 207 -10.07 6.73 15.24
CA ASP A 207 -9.61 7.16 16.56
C ASP A 207 -9.30 5.95 17.45
N PHE A 208 -8.32 6.12 18.35
CA PHE A 208 -7.76 5.02 19.17
C PHE A 208 -8.80 4.33 20.06
N ASP A 209 -9.89 5.01 20.43
CA ASP A 209 -10.94 4.52 21.31
C ASP A 209 -12.22 4.09 20.57
N ALA A 210 -12.30 4.28 19.26
CA ALA A 210 -13.47 3.97 18.45
C ALA A 210 -13.74 2.45 18.34
N SER A 211 -12.70 1.63 18.36
CA SER A 211 -12.81 0.18 18.19
C SER A 211 -11.88 -0.59 19.13
N SER A 212 -12.08 -1.91 19.23
CA SER A 212 -11.19 -2.79 20.00
C SER A 212 -9.87 -3.05 19.26
N ARG A 213 -9.88 -2.98 17.93
CA ARG A 213 -8.74 -3.16 17.05
C ARG A 213 -9.00 -2.44 15.74
N LEU A 214 -7.99 -1.76 15.21
CA LEU A 214 -8.07 -1.08 13.93
C LEU A 214 -6.97 -1.59 12.98
N TYR A 215 -7.38 -1.94 11.76
CA TYR A 215 -6.48 -2.27 10.67
C TYR A 215 -6.53 -1.19 9.59
N PHE A 216 -5.40 -0.58 9.31
CA PHE A 216 -5.22 0.34 8.19
C PHE A 216 -4.93 -0.46 6.94
N GLU A 217 -5.97 -0.70 6.14
CA GLU A 217 -5.88 -1.47 4.91
C GLU A 217 -6.66 -0.79 3.78
N PRO A 218 -6.26 -1.00 2.53
CA PRO A 218 -7.08 -0.61 1.38
C PRO A 218 -8.43 -1.32 1.41
N LEU A 219 -9.49 -0.59 1.03
CA LEU A 219 -10.88 -1.07 0.99
C LEU A 219 -11.32 -1.31 -0.45
#